data_ae32c89225a79c3afe289954249eae62
#
_entry.id   ae32c89225a79c3afe289954249eae62
#
_cell.length_a   1.000
_cell.length_b   1.000
_cell.length_c   1.000
_cell.angle_alpha   90.00
_cell.angle_beta   90.00
_cell.angle_gamma   90.00
#
_symmetry.space_group_name_H-M   'P 1'
#
loop_
_entity.id
_entity.type
_entity.pdbx_description
1 polymer ?
#
loop_
_entity_poly.entity_id
_entity_poly.type
_entity_poly.pdbx_seq_one_letter_code
_entity_poly.pdbx_strand_id
1 'polypeptide(L)'
;MEGLLTAILMGTVSFAATNVDDIFLLLLFFSQTGGWFRGWHVVAGQYLGFGALVALSLLGSLGVLIVPGEWIGLLGLVPIFLGIRALIRSRGDPEEDRKPIEGSGIWGVAAVTFANGGDNLGIYVPLFASVGFARTGIIVFVFFSLVAVWCYAGYKLAGYPTVADKIDRYGHIVVPFVLVGLGIYILLESGSLSLFT
;
A
#
# COMPACT_ATOMS: atom_id res chain seq x y z
N MET A 1 -29.38 8.24 -7.11
CA MET A 1 -28.88 6.86 -6.94
C MET A 1 -27.67 6.58 -7.83
N GLU A 2 -27.64 7.02 -9.07
CA GLU A 2 -26.50 6.79 -9.99
C GLU A 2 -25.15 7.31 -9.47
N GLY A 3 -25.13 8.51 -8.89
CA GLY A 3 -23.87 9.08 -8.37
C GLY A 3 -23.30 8.36 -7.16
N LEU A 4 -24.15 7.73 -6.33
CA LEU A 4 -23.71 6.90 -5.18
C LEU A 4 -23.09 5.59 -5.67
N LEU A 5 -23.76 4.91 -6.58
CA LEU A 5 -23.25 3.65 -7.14
C LEU A 5 -21.91 3.87 -7.87
N THR A 6 -21.82 4.94 -8.65
CA THR A 6 -20.58 5.32 -9.35
C THR A 6 -19.44 5.58 -8.35
N ALA A 7 -19.69 6.30 -7.25
CA ALA A 7 -18.67 6.56 -6.24
C ALA A 7 -18.20 5.26 -5.53
N ILE A 8 -19.14 4.36 -5.21
CA ILE A 8 -18.82 3.05 -4.62
C ILE A 8 -17.97 2.21 -5.58
N LEU A 9 -18.36 2.14 -6.85
CA LEU A 9 -17.62 1.39 -7.87
C LEU A 9 -16.22 1.97 -8.07
N MET A 10 -16.12 3.29 -8.23
CA MET A 10 -14.81 3.97 -8.35
C MET A 10 -13.93 3.69 -7.14
N GLY A 11 -14.47 3.82 -5.91
CA GLY A 11 -13.72 3.54 -4.70
C GLY A 11 -13.26 2.07 -4.64
N THR A 12 -14.17 1.13 -4.91
CA THR A 12 -13.84 -0.30 -4.86
C THR A 12 -12.77 -0.68 -5.89
N VAL A 13 -12.92 -0.23 -7.14
CA VAL A 13 -11.98 -0.56 -8.21
C VAL A 13 -10.61 0.08 -7.94
N SER A 14 -10.59 1.37 -7.57
CA SER A 14 -9.34 2.07 -7.25
C SER A 14 -8.62 1.42 -6.08
N PHE A 15 -9.32 1.10 -4.99
CA PHE A 15 -8.76 0.41 -3.84
C PHE A 15 -8.21 -0.96 -4.21
N ALA A 16 -8.98 -1.78 -4.93
CA ALA A 16 -8.53 -3.10 -5.34
C ALA A 16 -7.30 -3.03 -6.25
N ALA A 17 -7.25 -2.07 -7.18
CA ALA A 17 -6.13 -1.90 -8.09
C ALA A 17 -4.82 -1.53 -7.37
N THR A 18 -4.90 -0.76 -6.28
CA THR A 18 -3.72 -0.25 -5.56
C THR A 18 -3.36 -1.01 -4.29
N ASN A 19 -4.20 -1.90 -3.77
CA ASN A 19 -3.96 -2.58 -2.49
C ASN A 19 -3.94 -4.12 -2.60
N VAL A 20 -3.82 -4.67 -3.81
CA VAL A 20 -3.68 -6.14 -3.99
C VAL A 20 -2.40 -6.64 -3.34
N ASP A 21 -1.32 -5.90 -3.43
CA ASP A 21 -0.02 -6.19 -2.83
C ASP A 21 -0.03 -6.03 -1.30
N ASP A 22 -0.85 -5.15 -0.74
CA ASP A 22 -1.05 -5.02 0.72
C ASP A 22 -1.50 -6.34 1.37
N ILE A 23 -2.19 -7.22 0.63
CA ILE A 23 -2.55 -8.55 1.13
C ILE A 23 -1.31 -9.36 1.50
N PHE A 24 -0.23 -9.28 0.73
CA PHE A 24 1.01 -9.99 1.02
C PHE A 24 1.69 -9.42 2.26
N LEU A 25 1.68 -8.09 2.42
CA LEU A 25 2.21 -7.42 3.61
C LEU A 25 1.39 -7.78 4.86
N LEU A 26 0.07 -7.76 4.77
CA LEU A 26 -0.82 -8.14 5.85
C LEU A 26 -0.62 -9.61 6.25
N LEU A 27 -0.50 -10.51 5.27
CA LEU A 27 -0.16 -11.91 5.52
C LEU A 27 1.15 -12.04 6.30
N LEU A 28 2.20 -11.34 5.85
CA LEU A 28 3.51 -11.34 6.51
C LEU A 28 3.39 -10.83 7.95
N PHE A 29 2.70 -9.71 8.17
CA PHE A 29 2.51 -9.18 9.51
C PHE A 29 1.69 -10.09 10.41
N PHE A 30 0.57 -10.65 9.92
CA PHE A 30 -0.26 -11.55 10.70
C PHE A 30 0.44 -12.89 10.99
N SER A 31 1.30 -13.40 10.10
CA SER A 31 2.10 -14.60 10.35
C SER A 31 3.13 -14.41 11.46
N GLN A 32 3.59 -13.17 11.67
CA GLN A 32 4.55 -12.82 12.73
C GLN A 32 3.87 -12.49 14.07
N THR A 33 2.54 -12.54 14.15
CA THR A 33 1.84 -12.26 15.40
C THR A 33 2.13 -13.31 16.46
N GLY A 34 2.57 -12.87 17.63
CA GLY A 34 2.90 -13.70 18.78
C GLY A 34 3.47 -12.87 19.92
N GLY A 35 3.43 -13.37 21.14
CA GLY A 35 3.95 -12.65 22.29
C GLY A 35 3.29 -11.27 22.47
N TRP A 36 4.10 -10.20 22.43
CA TRP A 36 3.62 -8.82 22.57
C TRP A 36 3.05 -8.25 21.25
N PHE A 37 3.49 -8.74 20.07
CA PHE A 37 2.98 -8.31 18.76
C PHE A 37 1.69 -9.04 18.44
N ARG A 38 0.57 -8.38 18.59
CA ARG A 38 -0.78 -8.95 18.44
C ARG A 38 -1.43 -8.48 17.15
N GLY A 39 -2.41 -9.25 16.64
CA GLY A 39 -3.14 -8.93 15.41
C GLY A 39 -3.75 -7.51 15.41
N TRP A 40 -4.16 -6.97 16.57
CA TRP A 40 -4.68 -5.60 16.63
C TRP A 40 -3.61 -4.53 16.32
N HIS A 41 -2.31 -4.79 16.56
CA HIS A 41 -1.23 -3.90 16.15
C HIS A 41 -1.14 -3.81 14.62
N VAL A 42 -1.35 -4.94 13.94
CA VAL A 42 -1.39 -4.99 12.48
C VAL A 42 -2.57 -4.17 11.95
N VAL A 43 -3.77 -4.41 12.48
CA VAL A 43 -4.96 -3.67 12.08
C VAL A 43 -4.81 -2.17 12.33
N ALA A 44 -4.40 -1.77 13.54
CA ALA A 44 -4.24 -0.36 13.89
C ALA A 44 -3.15 0.30 13.02
N GLY A 45 -2.03 -0.38 12.79
CA GLY A 45 -0.95 0.12 11.94
C GLY A 45 -1.39 0.28 10.49
N GLN A 46 -2.13 -0.70 9.93
CA GLN A 46 -2.69 -0.61 8.58
C GLN A 46 -3.64 0.59 8.45
N TYR A 47 -4.55 0.77 9.41
CA TYR A 47 -5.45 1.93 9.41
C TYR A 47 -4.72 3.26 9.53
N LEU A 48 -3.67 3.35 10.35
CA LEU A 48 -2.87 4.57 10.50
C LEU A 48 -2.07 4.89 9.24
N GLY A 49 -1.37 3.90 8.68
CA GLY A 49 -0.57 4.06 7.46
C GLY A 49 -1.43 4.42 6.27
N PHE A 50 -2.51 3.67 6.05
CA PHE A 50 -3.47 3.94 4.98
C PHE A 50 -4.21 5.27 5.18
N GLY A 51 -4.59 5.59 6.42
CA GLY A 51 -5.20 6.88 6.76
C GLY A 51 -4.30 8.07 6.45
N ALA A 52 -2.99 7.94 6.69
CA ALA A 52 -2.01 8.96 6.33
C ALA A 52 -1.91 9.12 4.79
N LEU A 53 -1.94 8.02 4.02
CA LEU A 53 -1.98 8.06 2.56
C LEU A 53 -3.23 8.76 2.04
N VAL A 54 -4.40 8.43 2.58
CA VAL A 54 -5.67 9.08 2.21
C VAL A 54 -5.63 10.56 2.55
N ALA A 55 -5.15 10.92 3.73
CA ALA A 55 -5.01 12.33 4.14
C ALA A 55 -4.06 13.09 3.21
N LEU A 56 -2.91 12.51 2.88
CA LEU A 56 -1.96 13.10 1.94
C LEU A 56 -2.55 13.22 0.53
N SER A 57 -3.32 12.23 0.08
CA SER A 57 -4.02 12.26 -1.21
C SER A 57 -5.09 13.34 -1.26
N LEU A 58 -5.83 13.55 -0.15
CA LEU A 58 -6.80 14.64 -0.05
C LEU A 58 -6.12 16.01 -0.10
N LEU A 59 -5.02 16.18 0.63
CA LEU A 59 -4.22 17.41 0.57
C LEU A 59 -3.65 17.63 -0.83
N GLY A 60 -3.12 16.57 -1.45
CA GLY A 60 -2.61 16.59 -2.82
C GLY A 60 -3.70 16.97 -3.83
N SER A 61 -4.93 16.47 -3.66
CA SER A 61 -6.05 16.80 -4.56
C SER A 61 -6.44 18.29 -4.54
N LEU A 62 -6.21 18.97 -3.41
CA LEU A 62 -6.37 20.43 -3.32
C LEU A 62 -5.25 21.19 -4.05
N GLY A 63 -4.08 20.57 -4.16
CA GLY A 63 -2.88 21.16 -4.78
C GLY A 63 -2.63 20.73 -6.24
N VAL A 64 -3.39 19.79 -6.79
CA VAL A 64 -3.21 19.26 -8.17
C VAL A 64 -3.23 20.32 -9.26
N LEU A 65 -3.83 21.46 -9.01
CA LEU A 65 -3.76 22.62 -9.93
C LEU A 65 -2.36 23.27 -9.98
N ILE A 66 -1.44 22.87 -9.09
CA ILE A 66 -0.14 23.54 -8.87
C ILE A 66 1.03 22.63 -9.22
N VAL A 67 0.89 21.29 -9.04
CA VAL A 67 1.99 20.34 -9.25
C VAL A 67 1.77 19.55 -10.54
N PRO A 68 2.67 19.68 -11.54
CA PRO A 68 2.59 18.88 -12.76
C PRO A 68 2.63 17.37 -12.43
N GLY A 69 1.82 16.57 -13.14
CA GLY A 69 1.73 15.12 -12.94
C GLY A 69 3.06 14.39 -13.04
N GLU A 70 3.96 14.93 -13.85
CA GLU A 70 5.34 14.46 -14.03
C GLU A 70 6.14 14.39 -12.71
N TRP A 71 5.91 15.33 -11.80
CA TRP A 71 6.55 15.34 -10.47
C TRP A 71 5.95 14.30 -9.53
N ILE A 72 4.64 14.03 -9.69
CA ILE A 72 3.95 13.01 -8.88
C ILE A 72 4.50 11.62 -9.23
N GLY A 73 4.84 11.39 -10.48
CA GLY A 73 5.43 10.13 -10.92
C GLY A 73 6.82 9.83 -10.34
N LEU A 74 7.58 10.85 -9.91
CA LEU A 74 8.84 10.63 -9.19
C LEU A 74 8.65 9.87 -7.87
N LEU A 75 7.43 9.85 -7.31
CA LEU A 75 7.09 8.99 -6.17
C LEU A 75 7.25 7.49 -6.49
N GLY A 76 7.20 7.11 -7.77
CA GLY A 76 7.53 5.76 -8.23
C GLY A 76 8.96 5.32 -7.94
N LEU A 77 9.89 6.28 -7.69
CA LEU A 77 11.26 5.95 -7.25
C LEU A 77 11.30 5.32 -5.85
N VAL A 78 10.31 5.61 -5.01
CA VAL A 78 10.26 5.08 -3.63
C VAL A 78 10.07 3.57 -3.64
N PRO A 79 9.04 2.98 -4.29
CA PRO A 79 8.89 1.53 -4.36
C PRO A 79 10.04 0.86 -5.13
N ILE A 80 10.62 1.50 -6.17
CA ILE A 80 11.82 0.98 -6.83
C ILE A 80 12.97 0.85 -5.83
N PHE A 81 13.26 1.91 -5.07
CA PHE A 81 14.33 1.91 -4.08
C PHE A 81 14.10 0.82 -3.01
N LEU A 82 12.87 0.71 -2.50
CA LEU A 82 12.51 -0.31 -1.50
C LEU A 82 12.64 -1.72 -2.07
N GLY A 83 12.18 -1.94 -3.30
CA GLY A 83 12.30 -3.23 -3.98
C GLY A 83 13.75 -3.63 -4.24
N ILE A 84 14.59 -2.71 -4.75
CA ILE A 84 16.02 -2.96 -4.96
C ILE A 84 16.72 -3.24 -3.63
N ARG A 85 16.45 -2.46 -2.59
CA ARG A 85 17.00 -2.68 -1.25
C ARG A 85 16.62 -4.05 -0.71
N ALA A 86 15.37 -4.48 -0.87
CA ALA A 86 14.91 -5.80 -0.47
C ALA A 86 15.59 -6.92 -1.25
N LEU A 87 15.79 -6.77 -2.58
CA LEU A 87 16.55 -7.72 -3.41
C LEU A 87 18.02 -7.86 -2.99
N ILE A 88 18.66 -6.75 -2.61
CA ILE A 88 20.05 -6.77 -2.14
C ILE A 88 20.14 -7.47 -0.78
N ARG A 89 19.19 -7.19 0.12
CA ARG A 89 19.13 -7.79 1.45
C ARG A 89 18.82 -9.29 1.39
N SER A 90 17.97 -9.74 0.48
CA SER A 90 17.63 -11.17 0.34
C SER A 90 18.82 -12.04 -0.10
N ARG A 91 19.95 -11.44 -0.48
CA ARG A 91 21.23 -12.13 -0.76
C ARG A 91 22.13 -12.25 0.48
N GLY A 92 21.76 -11.64 1.61
CA GLY A 92 22.42 -11.79 2.90
C GLY A 92 21.82 -12.95 3.70
N ASP A 93 22.43 -13.26 4.84
CA ASP A 93 22.11 -14.43 5.68
C ASP A 93 20.61 -14.47 6.04
N PRO A 94 19.90 -15.60 5.76
CA PRO A 94 18.45 -15.71 6.01
C PRO A 94 18.04 -15.59 7.49
N GLU A 95 18.99 -15.72 8.42
CA GLU A 95 18.72 -15.61 9.85
C GLU A 95 18.67 -14.16 10.36
N GLU A 96 19.33 -13.22 9.70
CA GLU A 96 19.26 -11.80 10.08
C GLU A 96 17.93 -11.14 9.65
N ASP A 97 17.33 -11.62 8.57
CA ASP A 97 16.02 -11.13 8.08
C ASP A 97 14.82 -11.67 8.87
N ARG A 98 15.03 -12.70 9.69
CA ARG A 98 14.01 -13.27 10.60
C ARG A 98 13.88 -12.52 11.92
N LYS A 99 14.70 -11.50 12.17
CA LYS A 99 14.39 -10.63 13.31
C LYS A 99 13.03 -10.02 13.01
N PRO A 100 12.01 -10.36 13.83
CA PRO A 100 10.73 -9.66 13.73
C PRO A 100 11.06 -8.17 13.66
N ILE A 101 10.16 -7.38 13.11
CA ILE A 101 10.24 -5.93 13.26
C ILE A 101 10.03 -5.69 14.76
N GLU A 102 10.94 -6.27 15.55
CA GLU A 102 10.97 -6.24 17.02
C GLU A 102 11.14 -4.78 17.42
N GLY A 103 10.12 -4.24 18.01
CA GLY A 103 10.09 -2.86 18.50
C GLY A 103 9.23 -1.90 17.69
N SER A 104 8.74 -2.26 16.50
CA SER A 104 7.99 -1.30 15.68
C SER A 104 6.47 -1.31 15.93
N GLY A 105 5.88 -2.40 16.41
CA GLY A 105 4.45 -2.47 16.76
C GLY A 105 3.55 -1.81 15.70
N ILE A 106 2.60 -1.00 16.17
CA ILE A 106 1.68 -0.23 15.32
C ILE A 106 2.43 0.69 14.35
N TRP A 107 3.48 1.37 14.82
CA TRP A 107 4.22 2.35 14.03
C TRP A 107 5.03 1.72 12.90
N GLY A 108 5.55 0.50 13.12
CA GLY A 108 6.26 -0.21 12.06
C GLY A 108 5.33 -0.67 10.96
N VAL A 109 4.17 -1.22 11.31
CA VAL A 109 3.14 -1.56 10.33
C VAL A 109 2.69 -0.32 9.57
N ALA A 110 2.39 0.78 10.29
CA ALA A 110 1.96 2.04 9.67
C ALA A 110 3.01 2.60 8.71
N ALA A 111 4.29 2.58 9.10
CA ALA A 111 5.38 3.06 8.25
C ALA A 111 5.55 2.22 6.97
N VAL A 112 5.44 0.89 7.08
CA VAL A 112 5.53 -0.01 5.91
C VAL A 112 4.33 0.19 5.00
N THR A 113 3.10 0.23 5.54
CA THR A 113 1.88 0.51 4.76
C THR A 113 1.98 1.86 4.04
N PHE A 114 2.42 2.91 4.75
CA PHE A 114 2.61 4.23 4.15
C PHE A 114 3.67 4.20 3.04
N ALA A 115 4.81 3.54 3.28
CA ALA A 115 5.88 3.44 2.28
C ALA A 115 5.49 2.63 1.05
N ASN A 116 4.60 1.62 1.22
CA ASN A 116 4.06 0.82 0.12
C ASN A 116 3.05 1.59 -0.74
N GLY A 117 2.36 2.57 -0.16
CA GLY A 117 1.25 3.27 -0.81
C GLY A 117 1.65 4.40 -1.77
N GLY A 118 2.80 4.33 -2.41
CA GLY A 118 3.22 5.35 -3.39
C GLY A 118 2.31 5.43 -4.62
N ASP A 119 1.85 4.29 -5.10
CA ASP A 119 0.88 4.16 -6.20
C ASP A 119 -0.52 4.66 -5.80
N ASN A 120 -0.91 4.46 -4.54
CA ASN A 120 -2.15 5.00 -4.00
C ASN A 120 -2.22 6.53 -4.20
N LEU A 121 -1.14 7.25 -3.94
CA LEU A 121 -1.08 8.70 -4.18
C LEU A 121 -1.29 9.05 -5.65
N GLY A 122 -0.64 8.29 -6.56
CA GLY A 122 -0.76 8.49 -8.00
C GLY A 122 -2.19 8.33 -8.53
N ILE A 123 -3.01 7.48 -7.89
CA ILE A 123 -4.40 7.22 -8.27
C ILE A 123 -5.39 8.05 -7.46
N TYR A 124 -5.20 8.15 -6.12
CA TYR A 124 -6.19 8.80 -5.25
C TYR A 124 -6.19 10.33 -5.38
N VAL A 125 -5.03 10.95 -5.62
CA VAL A 125 -4.96 12.40 -5.81
C VAL A 125 -5.83 12.86 -7.00
N PRO A 126 -5.65 12.35 -8.22
CA PRO A 126 -6.51 12.71 -9.34
C PRO A 126 -7.97 12.26 -9.16
N LEU A 127 -8.19 11.10 -8.52
CA LEU A 127 -9.55 10.63 -8.23
C LEU A 127 -10.30 11.63 -7.35
N PHE A 128 -9.73 12.03 -6.22
CA PHE A 128 -10.37 12.98 -5.31
C PHE A 128 -10.53 14.36 -5.93
N ALA A 129 -9.59 14.80 -6.78
CA ALA A 129 -9.70 16.05 -7.52
C ALA A 129 -10.86 16.05 -8.53
N SER A 130 -11.20 14.89 -9.10
CA SER A 130 -12.19 14.78 -10.19
C SER A 130 -13.64 14.63 -9.72
N VAL A 131 -13.88 14.09 -8.50
CA VAL A 131 -15.25 13.63 -8.12
C VAL A 131 -16.05 14.61 -7.26
N GLY A 132 -15.44 15.64 -6.71
CA GLY A 132 -16.10 16.61 -5.81
C GLY A 132 -16.31 16.06 -4.39
N PHE A 133 -16.49 16.94 -3.43
CA PHE A 133 -16.40 16.68 -1.99
C PHE A 133 -17.34 15.59 -1.47
N ALA A 134 -18.60 15.59 -1.90
CA ALA A 134 -19.59 14.61 -1.41
C ALA A 134 -19.25 13.19 -1.85
N ARG A 135 -18.80 12.99 -3.09
CA ARG A 135 -18.40 11.68 -3.60
C ARG A 135 -17.08 11.22 -3.00
N THR A 136 -16.15 12.14 -2.76
CA THR A 136 -14.90 11.86 -2.05
C THR A 136 -15.17 11.25 -0.68
N GLY A 137 -16.13 11.80 0.11
CA GLY A 137 -16.52 11.22 1.39
C GLY A 137 -17.02 9.78 1.30
N ILE A 138 -17.80 9.46 0.25
CA ILE A 138 -18.26 8.08 -0.01
C ILE A 138 -17.09 7.17 -0.34
N ILE A 139 -16.19 7.61 -1.22
CA ILE A 139 -15.00 6.83 -1.62
C ILE A 139 -14.12 6.55 -0.41
N VAL A 140 -13.86 7.54 0.43
CA VAL A 140 -13.06 7.38 1.66
C VAL A 140 -13.73 6.37 2.61
N PHE A 141 -15.05 6.43 2.78
CA PHE A 141 -15.77 5.44 3.58
C PHE A 141 -15.63 4.02 3.01
N VAL A 142 -15.75 3.87 1.68
CA VAL A 142 -15.51 2.58 0.99
C VAL A 142 -14.09 2.09 1.22
N PHE A 143 -13.09 2.96 1.10
CA PHE A 143 -11.69 2.64 1.32
C PHE A 143 -11.46 2.05 2.71
N PHE A 144 -11.88 2.75 3.77
CA PHE A 144 -11.70 2.25 5.14
C PHE A 144 -12.51 0.97 5.43
N SER A 145 -13.67 0.79 4.78
CA SER A 145 -14.42 -0.46 4.85
C SER A 145 -13.64 -1.61 4.19
N LEU A 146 -13.00 -1.37 3.06
CA LEU A 146 -12.20 -2.36 2.35
C LEU A 146 -10.88 -2.67 3.09
N VAL A 147 -10.27 -1.71 3.79
CA VAL A 147 -9.14 -1.99 4.69
C VAL A 147 -9.52 -3.04 5.73
N ALA A 148 -10.72 -2.96 6.33
CA ALA A 148 -11.19 -4.00 7.25
C ALA A 148 -11.30 -5.37 6.58
N VAL A 149 -11.83 -5.42 5.35
CA VAL A 149 -11.94 -6.66 4.57
C VAL A 149 -10.55 -7.23 4.27
N TRP A 150 -9.60 -6.40 3.87
CA TRP A 150 -8.20 -6.80 3.61
C TRP A 150 -7.50 -7.31 4.86
N CYS A 151 -7.64 -6.61 5.99
CA CYS A 151 -7.12 -7.08 7.28
C CYS A 151 -7.72 -8.44 7.68
N TYR A 152 -9.03 -8.61 7.49
CA TYR A 152 -9.69 -9.89 7.77
C TYR A 152 -9.20 -11.00 6.85
N ALA A 153 -9.07 -10.72 5.55
CA ALA A 153 -8.53 -11.67 4.57
C ALA A 153 -7.09 -12.06 4.92
N GLY A 154 -6.21 -11.09 5.19
CA GLY A 154 -4.82 -11.32 5.61
C GLY A 154 -4.73 -12.17 6.88
N TYR A 155 -5.54 -11.84 7.90
CA TYR A 155 -5.61 -12.62 9.15
C TYR A 155 -6.05 -14.07 8.90
N LYS A 156 -7.10 -14.28 8.10
CA LYS A 156 -7.59 -15.63 7.78
C LYS A 156 -6.57 -16.43 6.99
N LEU A 157 -5.97 -15.83 5.98
CA LEU A 157 -4.97 -16.50 5.13
C LEU A 157 -3.70 -16.84 5.91
N ALA A 158 -3.26 -15.99 6.84
CA ALA A 158 -2.12 -16.26 7.72
C ALA A 158 -2.36 -17.46 8.67
N GLY A 159 -3.62 -17.78 8.96
CA GLY A 159 -3.98 -18.95 9.77
C GLY A 159 -3.86 -20.30 9.04
N TYR A 160 -3.59 -20.32 7.73
CA TYR A 160 -3.36 -21.55 6.97
C TYR A 160 -1.86 -21.83 6.84
N PRO A 161 -1.32 -22.88 7.51
CA PRO A 161 0.13 -23.15 7.51
C PRO A 161 0.73 -23.24 6.11
N THR A 162 0.04 -23.91 5.18
CA THR A 162 0.48 -24.04 3.78
C THR A 162 0.59 -22.71 3.03
N VAL A 163 -0.17 -21.71 3.42
CA VAL A 163 -0.11 -20.36 2.83
C VAL A 163 1.02 -19.58 3.46
N ALA A 164 1.14 -19.63 4.79
CA ALA A 164 2.22 -18.99 5.54
C ALA A 164 3.59 -19.49 5.07
N ASP A 165 3.78 -20.82 4.95
CA ASP A 165 5.02 -21.44 4.46
C ASP A 165 5.37 -21.01 3.02
N LYS A 166 4.37 -20.92 2.14
CA LYS A 166 4.60 -20.46 0.76
C LYS A 166 4.96 -18.99 0.70
N ILE A 167 4.35 -18.16 1.54
CA ILE A 167 4.64 -16.73 1.59
C ILE A 167 6.01 -16.48 2.21
N ASP A 168 6.36 -17.17 3.28
CA ASP A 168 7.70 -17.12 3.87
C ASP A 168 8.75 -17.55 2.83
N ARG A 169 8.45 -18.58 2.03
CA ARG A 169 9.37 -19.11 1.02
C ARG A 169 9.50 -18.25 -0.24
N TYR A 170 8.43 -17.55 -0.67
CA TYR A 170 8.38 -16.81 -1.94
C TYR A 170 8.22 -15.32 -1.75
N GLY A 171 7.73 -14.85 -0.59
CA GLY A 171 7.46 -13.44 -0.33
C GLY A 171 8.70 -12.56 -0.49
N HIS A 172 9.84 -13.01 0.03
CA HIS A 172 11.12 -12.31 -0.08
C HIS A 172 11.65 -12.18 -1.52
N ILE A 173 11.12 -12.99 -2.45
CA ILE A 173 11.44 -12.90 -3.88
C ILE A 173 10.36 -12.08 -4.61
N VAL A 174 9.08 -12.38 -4.37
CA VAL A 174 7.96 -11.79 -5.12
C VAL A 174 7.76 -10.31 -4.79
N VAL A 175 7.76 -9.95 -3.50
CA VAL A 175 7.51 -8.57 -3.06
C VAL A 175 8.49 -7.56 -3.67
N PRO A 176 9.82 -7.78 -3.68
CA PRO A 176 10.76 -6.86 -4.33
C PRO A 176 10.48 -6.64 -5.82
N PHE A 177 10.15 -7.72 -6.55
CA PHE A 177 9.85 -7.60 -7.99
C PHE A 177 8.54 -6.84 -8.23
N VAL A 178 7.53 -7.06 -7.38
CA VAL A 178 6.27 -6.31 -7.43
C VAL A 178 6.52 -4.84 -7.18
N LEU A 179 7.29 -4.50 -6.13
CA LEU A 179 7.63 -3.11 -5.79
C LEU A 179 8.41 -2.41 -6.92
N VAL A 180 9.41 -3.07 -7.49
CA VAL A 180 10.17 -2.52 -8.63
C VAL A 180 9.27 -2.34 -9.84
N GLY A 181 8.46 -3.34 -10.18
CA GLY A 181 7.52 -3.28 -11.31
C GLY A 181 6.48 -2.16 -11.13
N LEU A 182 5.94 -2.02 -9.94
CA LEU A 182 4.99 -0.97 -9.61
C LEU A 182 5.61 0.42 -9.73
N GLY A 183 6.80 0.61 -9.18
CA GLY A 183 7.51 1.89 -9.28
C GLY A 183 7.85 2.28 -10.72
N ILE A 184 8.24 1.31 -11.55
CA ILE A 184 8.43 1.52 -13.00
C ILE A 184 7.09 1.90 -13.65
N TYR A 185 6.02 1.19 -13.33
CA TYR A 185 4.68 1.49 -13.83
C TYR A 185 4.27 2.93 -13.52
N ILE A 186 4.41 3.38 -12.27
CA ILE A 186 4.08 4.75 -11.84
C ILE A 186 4.91 5.77 -12.62
N LEU A 187 6.21 5.56 -12.80
CA LEU A 187 7.08 6.45 -13.57
C LEU A 187 6.66 6.58 -15.04
N LEU A 188 6.25 5.46 -15.65
CA LEU A 188 5.82 5.43 -17.06
C LEU A 188 4.45 6.07 -17.23
N GLU A 189 3.48 5.72 -16.38
CA GLU A 189 2.10 6.19 -16.44
C GLU A 189 1.98 7.70 -16.22
N SER A 190 2.77 8.25 -15.29
CA SER A 190 2.75 9.68 -14.97
C SER A 190 3.50 10.56 -15.96
N GLY A 191 4.14 9.98 -16.98
CA GLY A 191 4.92 10.75 -17.95
C GLY A 191 6.19 11.39 -17.37
N SER A 192 6.63 10.97 -16.17
CA SER A 192 7.82 11.54 -15.50
C SER A 192 9.12 11.41 -16.29
N LEU A 193 9.17 10.51 -17.27
CA LEU A 193 10.31 10.39 -18.17
C LEU A 193 10.50 11.63 -19.05
N SER A 194 9.45 12.41 -19.30
CA SER A 194 9.57 13.68 -20.05
C SER A 194 10.38 14.76 -19.32
N LEU A 195 10.59 14.62 -18.01
CA LEU A 195 11.46 15.51 -17.24
C LEU A 195 12.95 15.30 -17.55
N PHE A 196 13.32 14.17 -18.18
CA PHE A 196 14.68 13.79 -18.47
C PHE A 196 15.01 13.79 -19.97
N THR A 197 14.04 14.12 -20.80
CA THR A 197 14.18 14.29 -22.27
C THR A 197 13.93 15.72 -22.69
#